data_c21181754f20c5162afff8ad0310abc1
#
_entry.id   c21181754f20c5162afff8ad0310abc1
#
_cell.length_a   1.000
_cell.length_b   1.000
_cell.length_c   1.000
_cell.angle_alpha   90.00
_cell.angle_beta   90.00
_cell.angle_gamma   90.00
#
_symmetry.space_group_name_H-M   'P 1'
#
loop_
_entity.id
_entity.type
_entity.pdbx_description
1 polymer ?
#
loop_
_entity_poly.entity_id
_entity_poly.type
_entity_poly.pdbx_seq_one_letter_code
_entity_poly.pdbx_strand_id
1 'polypeptide(L)'
;MINILVCDDDKDIVDAIEIYLAPEGYHILKAYDGIQAIEMMRSNDIQLLIMDVMMPRMDGIRATLKIREESNIPIIILSAKTEDTDKIFGLNVGADDYVTNPFNSLELVARVKSQLRRYTKLGTMTPETVSNVYRTGGLEINDDMKQVTVDGRIVEKLTPIQYNILLFLTKNKGRV
;
A
#
# COMPACT_ATOMS: atom_id res chain seq x y z
N MET A 1 -8.58 -16.22 7.92
CA MET A 1 -7.90 -16.47 6.62
C MET A 1 -7.68 -15.11 6.00
N ILE A 2 -6.53 -14.82 5.44
CA ILE A 2 -6.24 -13.52 4.82
C ILE A 2 -6.70 -13.56 3.37
N ASN A 3 -7.57 -12.63 2.99
CA ASN A 3 -8.09 -12.47 1.63
C ASN A 3 -7.26 -11.41 0.89
N ILE A 4 -6.76 -11.77 -0.27
CA ILE A 4 -6.05 -10.86 -1.18
C ILE A 4 -6.87 -10.73 -2.45
N LEU A 5 -7.21 -9.51 -2.84
CA LEU A 5 -7.84 -9.25 -4.12
C LEU A 5 -6.76 -8.99 -5.17
N VAL A 6 -6.81 -9.72 -6.27
CA VAL A 6 -5.95 -9.52 -7.44
C VAL A 6 -6.81 -9.01 -8.58
N CYS A 7 -6.45 -7.87 -9.14
CA CYS A 7 -7.18 -7.20 -10.21
C CYS A 7 -6.26 -6.91 -11.39
N ASP A 8 -6.49 -7.62 -12.50
CA ASP A 8 -5.77 -7.49 -13.76
C ASP A 8 -6.70 -8.00 -14.88
N ASP A 9 -6.73 -7.37 -16.04
CA ASP A 9 -7.57 -7.81 -17.16
C ASP A 9 -7.00 -9.05 -17.87
N ASP A 10 -5.71 -9.33 -17.67
CA ASP A 10 -5.06 -10.56 -18.11
C ASP A 10 -5.28 -11.69 -17.08
N LYS A 11 -6.13 -12.65 -17.44
CA LYS A 11 -6.44 -13.80 -16.59
C LYS A 11 -5.23 -14.67 -16.28
N ASP A 12 -4.28 -14.78 -17.20
CA ASP A 12 -3.07 -15.58 -17.02
C ASP A 12 -2.18 -14.97 -15.93
N ILE A 13 -2.13 -13.64 -15.84
CA ILE A 13 -1.43 -12.92 -14.76
C ILE A 13 -2.13 -13.17 -13.43
N VAL A 14 -3.45 -13.04 -13.36
CA VAL A 14 -4.24 -13.30 -12.14
C VAL A 14 -4.05 -14.74 -11.66
N ASP A 15 -4.09 -15.71 -12.56
CA ASP A 15 -3.91 -17.13 -12.25
C ASP A 15 -2.46 -17.42 -11.81
N ALA A 16 -1.46 -16.81 -12.44
CA ALA A 16 -0.08 -16.93 -12.02
C ALA A 16 0.15 -16.37 -10.60
N ILE A 17 -0.43 -15.23 -10.27
CA ILE A 17 -0.34 -14.64 -8.93
C ILE A 17 -0.99 -15.55 -7.89
N GLU A 18 -2.14 -16.14 -8.19
CA GLU A 18 -2.78 -17.12 -7.31
C GLU A 18 -1.88 -18.33 -7.05
N ILE A 19 -1.25 -18.89 -8.10
CA ILE A 19 -0.31 -20.01 -7.96
C ILE A 19 0.84 -19.68 -7.00
N TYR A 20 1.30 -18.43 -6.97
CA TYR A 20 2.39 -18.03 -6.07
C TYR A 20 1.94 -17.72 -4.65
N LEU A 21 0.73 -17.20 -4.48
CA LEU A 21 0.24 -16.74 -3.18
C LEU A 21 -0.59 -17.79 -2.41
N ALA A 22 -1.31 -18.67 -3.11
CA ALA A 22 -2.12 -19.70 -2.45
C ALA A 22 -1.30 -20.66 -1.55
N PRO A 23 -0.08 -21.13 -1.95
CA PRO A 23 0.76 -21.96 -1.08
C PRO A 23 1.21 -21.26 0.21
N GLU A 24 1.18 -19.93 0.25
CA GLU A 24 1.50 -19.12 1.43
C GLU A 24 0.32 -18.98 2.42
N GLY A 25 -0.81 -19.63 2.13
CA GLY A 25 -1.99 -19.67 2.98
C GLY A 25 -2.95 -18.49 2.77
N TYR A 26 -2.84 -17.76 1.66
CA TYR A 26 -3.74 -16.68 1.29
C TYR A 26 -4.91 -17.18 0.44
N HIS A 27 -6.08 -16.59 0.66
CA HIS A 27 -7.25 -16.80 -0.18
C HIS A 27 -7.30 -15.70 -1.24
N ILE A 28 -7.30 -16.07 -2.51
CA ILE A 28 -7.23 -15.14 -3.63
C ILE A 28 -8.63 -14.91 -4.21
N LEU A 29 -9.02 -13.64 -4.23
CA LEU A 29 -10.21 -13.13 -4.92
C LEU A 29 -9.75 -12.48 -6.22
N LYS A 30 -10.52 -12.62 -7.29
CA LYS A 30 -10.13 -12.19 -8.64
C LYS A 30 -11.08 -11.14 -9.17
N ALA A 31 -10.56 -10.06 -9.71
CA ALA A 31 -11.28 -9.05 -10.47
C ALA A 31 -10.55 -8.78 -11.79
N TYR A 32 -11.27 -8.33 -12.80
CA TYR A 32 -10.73 -8.14 -14.15
C TYR A 32 -10.87 -6.71 -14.68
N ASP A 33 -11.27 -5.79 -13.83
CA ASP A 33 -11.27 -4.34 -14.04
C ASP A 33 -11.54 -3.59 -12.74
N GLY A 34 -11.30 -2.27 -12.77
CA GLY A 34 -11.43 -1.44 -11.58
C GLY A 34 -12.84 -1.37 -10.99
N ILE A 35 -13.90 -1.57 -11.80
CA ILE A 35 -15.29 -1.56 -11.30
C ILE A 35 -15.53 -2.81 -10.47
N GLN A 36 -15.18 -3.99 -10.99
CA GLN A 36 -15.27 -5.25 -10.26
C GLN A 36 -14.43 -5.20 -8.97
N ALA A 37 -13.22 -4.62 -9.02
CA ALA A 37 -12.40 -4.49 -7.83
C ALA A 37 -13.10 -3.69 -6.73
N ILE A 38 -13.73 -2.55 -7.05
CA ILE A 38 -14.48 -1.73 -6.09
C ILE A 38 -15.67 -2.50 -5.51
N GLU A 39 -16.43 -3.21 -6.35
CA GLU A 39 -17.56 -4.01 -5.91
C GLU A 39 -17.14 -5.14 -4.97
N MET A 40 -16.04 -5.81 -5.28
CA MET A 40 -15.50 -6.88 -4.44
C MET A 40 -14.94 -6.35 -3.13
N MET A 41 -14.31 -5.18 -3.13
CA MET A 41 -13.87 -4.50 -1.91
C MET A 41 -15.01 -4.20 -0.95
N ARG A 42 -16.18 -3.84 -1.46
CA ARG A 42 -17.38 -3.55 -0.65
C ARG A 42 -18.08 -4.80 -0.15
N SER A 43 -17.96 -5.90 -0.87
CA SER A 43 -18.71 -7.14 -0.61
C SER A 43 -17.92 -8.17 0.18
N ASN A 44 -16.61 -8.01 0.32
CA ASN A 44 -15.71 -8.97 0.95
C ASN A 44 -14.77 -8.28 1.93
N ASP A 45 -14.35 -9.03 2.96
CA ASP A 45 -13.30 -8.59 3.89
C ASP A 45 -11.91 -8.87 3.27
N ILE A 46 -11.32 -7.84 2.65
CA ILE A 46 -10.05 -7.90 1.92
C ILE A 46 -8.96 -7.20 2.72
N GLN A 47 -7.81 -7.85 2.88
CA GLN A 47 -6.69 -7.33 3.67
C GLN A 47 -5.53 -6.79 2.82
N LEU A 48 -5.52 -7.05 1.52
CA LEU A 48 -4.54 -6.51 0.57
C LEU A 48 -5.11 -6.53 -0.85
N LEU A 49 -4.80 -5.51 -1.63
CA LEU A 49 -5.14 -5.41 -3.05
C LEU A 49 -3.87 -5.39 -3.89
N ILE A 50 -3.83 -6.22 -4.94
CA ILE A 50 -2.87 -6.14 -6.04
C ILE A 50 -3.64 -5.63 -7.25
N MET A 51 -3.21 -4.52 -7.84
CA MET A 51 -3.96 -3.78 -8.85
C MET A 51 -3.08 -3.47 -10.05
N ASP A 52 -3.46 -3.97 -11.23
CA ASP A 52 -2.86 -3.50 -12.48
C ASP A 52 -3.31 -2.07 -12.83
N VAL A 53 -2.43 -1.32 -13.49
CA VAL A 53 -2.72 0.06 -13.92
C VAL A 53 -3.57 0.08 -15.17
N MET A 54 -3.23 -0.75 -16.15
CA MET A 54 -3.71 -0.65 -17.51
C MET A 54 -4.88 -1.60 -17.78
N MET A 55 -6.07 -1.27 -17.31
CA MET A 55 -7.26 -2.10 -17.48
C MET A 55 -8.37 -1.38 -18.26
N PRO A 56 -9.23 -2.14 -18.98
CA PRO A 56 -10.40 -1.58 -19.65
C PRO A 56 -11.46 -1.09 -18.66
N ARG A 57 -12.38 -0.28 -19.13
CA ARG A 57 -13.52 0.32 -18.39
C ARG A 57 -13.11 1.29 -17.30
N MET A 58 -12.32 0.86 -16.34
CA MET A 58 -11.76 1.69 -15.28
C MET A 58 -10.31 1.24 -15.01
N ASP A 59 -9.38 2.16 -15.23
CA ASP A 59 -7.96 1.95 -14.94
C ASP A 59 -7.69 1.81 -13.43
N GLY A 60 -6.57 1.15 -13.10
CA GLY A 60 -6.21 0.88 -11.71
C GLY A 60 -5.93 2.12 -10.88
N ILE A 61 -5.49 3.20 -11.49
CA ILE A 61 -5.24 4.48 -10.80
C ILE A 61 -6.56 5.08 -10.29
N ARG A 62 -7.56 5.16 -11.16
CA ARG A 62 -8.90 5.64 -10.79
C ARG A 62 -9.58 4.74 -9.78
N ALA A 63 -9.43 3.42 -9.94
CA ALA A 63 -9.95 2.45 -8.96
C ALA A 63 -9.29 2.63 -7.59
N THR A 64 -7.96 2.78 -7.55
CA THR A 64 -7.21 3.03 -6.31
C THR A 64 -7.68 4.29 -5.60
N LEU A 65 -7.85 5.42 -6.32
CA LEU A 65 -8.37 6.65 -5.73
C LEU A 65 -9.72 6.44 -5.05
N LYS A 66 -10.67 5.78 -5.74
CA LYS A 66 -12.00 5.51 -5.17
C LYS A 66 -11.95 4.56 -3.97
N ILE A 67 -11.10 3.53 -4.03
CA ILE A 67 -10.92 2.60 -2.92
C ILE A 67 -10.34 3.32 -1.71
N ARG A 68 -9.41 4.28 -1.91
CA ARG A 68 -8.82 5.09 -0.83
C ARG A 68 -9.81 6.02 -0.13
N GLU A 69 -10.92 6.37 -0.76
CA GLU A 69 -12.00 7.13 -0.10
C GLU A 69 -12.69 6.31 1.01
N GLU A 70 -12.68 4.98 0.90
CA GLU A 70 -13.43 4.07 1.77
C GLU A 70 -12.54 3.11 2.57
N SER A 71 -11.26 2.90 2.17
CA SER A 71 -10.40 1.85 2.74
C SER A 71 -8.92 2.22 2.78
N ASN A 72 -8.26 1.81 3.87
CA ASN A 72 -6.81 1.97 4.09
C ASN A 72 -6.02 0.67 3.99
N ILE A 73 -6.58 -0.37 3.37
CA ILE A 73 -5.83 -1.62 3.15
C ILE A 73 -4.59 -1.36 2.28
N PRO A 74 -3.53 -2.14 2.44
CA PRO A 74 -2.36 -2.01 1.57
C PRO A 74 -2.72 -2.32 0.11
N ILE A 75 -2.24 -1.46 -0.79
CA ILE A 75 -2.39 -1.60 -2.25
C ILE A 75 -1.01 -1.69 -2.88
N ILE A 76 -0.78 -2.77 -3.60
CA ILE A 76 0.40 -2.97 -4.45
C ILE A 76 -0.02 -2.75 -5.90
N ILE A 77 0.58 -1.78 -6.56
CA ILE A 77 0.34 -1.53 -7.99
C ILE A 77 1.25 -2.44 -8.82
N LEU A 78 0.67 -3.12 -9.81
CA LEU A 78 1.40 -3.75 -10.91
C LEU A 78 1.43 -2.80 -12.09
N SER A 79 2.57 -2.66 -12.77
CA SER A 79 2.65 -1.85 -13.98
C SER A 79 3.70 -2.37 -14.94
N ALA A 80 3.44 -2.25 -16.24
CA ALA A 80 4.44 -2.53 -17.25
C ALA A 80 5.65 -1.60 -17.12
N LYS A 81 6.82 -2.08 -17.47
CA LYS A 81 8.12 -1.41 -17.33
C LYS A 81 8.29 -0.21 -18.29
N THR A 82 7.40 0.77 -18.23
CA THR A 82 7.50 1.96 -19.07
C THR A 82 7.24 3.22 -18.24
N GLU A 83 8.32 3.96 -18.06
CA GLU A 83 8.45 5.31 -17.54
C GLU A 83 8.31 5.50 -16.02
N ASP A 84 9.29 6.22 -15.45
CA ASP A 84 9.33 6.66 -14.05
C ASP A 84 8.11 7.52 -13.66
N THR A 85 7.39 8.05 -14.64
CA THR A 85 6.13 8.80 -14.47
C THR A 85 5.01 7.94 -13.87
N ASP A 86 4.86 6.68 -14.27
CA ASP A 86 3.79 5.81 -13.74
C ASP A 86 4.04 5.42 -12.28
N LYS A 87 5.32 5.28 -11.88
CA LYS A 87 5.70 5.04 -10.48
C LYS A 87 5.39 6.23 -9.59
N ILE A 88 5.67 7.43 -10.07
CA ILE A 88 5.41 8.69 -9.33
C ILE A 88 3.90 8.92 -9.21
N PHE A 89 3.14 8.63 -10.27
CA PHE A 89 1.68 8.72 -10.21
C PHE A 89 1.07 7.69 -9.25
N GLY A 90 1.51 6.42 -9.29
CA GLY A 90 0.99 5.35 -8.42
C GLY A 90 1.20 5.65 -6.92
N LEU A 91 2.37 6.14 -6.54
CA LEU A 91 2.67 6.52 -5.15
C LEU A 91 1.92 7.77 -4.70
N ASN A 92 1.69 8.75 -5.60
CA ASN A 92 0.91 9.95 -5.30
C ASN A 92 -0.60 9.67 -5.18
N VAL A 93 -1.07 8.58 -5.76
CA VAL A 93 -2.48 8.15 -5.74
C VAL A 93 -2.84 7.36 -4.47
N GLY A 94 -1.85 7.04 -3.63
CA GLY A 94 -2.04 6.35 -2.37
C GLY A 94 -1.77 4.84 -2.42
N ALA A 95 -1.01 4.35 -3.41
CA ALA A 95 -0.45 3.00 -3.38
C ALA A 95 0.64 2.89 -2.30
N ASP A 96 0.74 1.73 -1.67
CA ASP A 96 1.72 1.46 -0.61
C ASP A 96 3.00 0.84 -1.15
N ASP A 97 2.93 0.21 -2.32
CA ASP A 97 4.07 -0.41 -2.99
C ASP A 97 3.81 -0.52 -4.50
N TYR A 98 4.87 -0.83 -5.24
CA TYR A 98 4.88 -0.92 -6.69
C TYR A 98 5.73 -2.09 -7.16
N VAL A 99 5.22 -2.86 -8.11
CA VAL A 99 5.91 -4.00 -8.73
C VAL A 99 5.85 -3.86 -10.24
N THR A 100 6.99 -3.99 -10.91
CA THR A 100 7.06 -3.92 -12.37
C THR A 100 6.66 -5.26 -13.00
N ASN A 101 5.79 -5.24 -14.01
CA ASN A 101 5.47 -6.40 -14.83
C ASN A 101 6.39 -6.42 -16.09
N PRO A 102 7.11 -7.53 -16.41
CA PRO A 102 7.06 -8.83 -15.74
C PRO A 102 7.75 -8.81 -14.37
N PHE A 103 7.11 -9.41 -13.38
CA PHE A 103 7.59 -9.45 -12.01
C PHE A 103 8.28 -10.78 -11.67
N ASN A 104 9.17 -10.72 -10.70
CA ASN A 104 9.71 -11.92 -10.06
C ASN A 104 8.73 -12.41 -8.99
N SER A 105 8.33 -13.70 -9.05
CA SER A 105 7.37 -14.28 -8.10
C SER A 105 7.83 -14.18 -6.64
N LEU A 106 9.12 -14.40 -6.36
CA LEU A 106 9.67 -14.30 -5.01
C LEU A 106 9.63 -12.84 -4.51
N GLU A 107 9.87 -11.88 -5.39
CA GLU A 107 9.75 -10.45 -5.06
C GLU A 107 8.30 -10.09 -4.70
N LEU A 108 7.33 -10.51 -5.52
CA LEU A 108 5.91 -10.26 -5.26
C LEU A 108 5.48 -10.84 -3.90
N VAL A 109 5.80 -12.11 -3.64
CA VAL A 109 5.49 -12.79 -2.37
C VAL A 109 6.12 -12.04 -1.18
N ALA A 110 7.38 -11.62 -1.29
CA ALA A 110 8.07 -10.88 -0.24
C ALA A 110 7.41 -9.52 0.05
N ARG A 111 6.97 -8.80 -0.98
CA ARG A 111 6.26 -7.52 -0.85
C ARG A 111 4.89 -7.69 -0.21
N VAL A 112 4.10 -8.68 -0.66
CA VAL A 112 2.80 -9.02 -0.07
C VAL A 112 2.96 -9.31 1.43
N LYS A 113 3.91 -10.19 1.81
CA LYS A 113 4.19 -10.49 3.23
C LYS A 113 4.60 -9.24 4.02
N SER A 114 5.41 -8.37 3.43
CA SER A 114 5.83 -7.13 4.08
C SER A 114 4.67 -6.18 4.33
N GLN A 115 3.80 -5.97 3.33
CA GLN A 115 2.65 -5.09 3.45
C GLN A 115 1.61 -5.64 4.44
N LEU A 116 1.27 -6.92 4.37
CA LEU A 116 0.36 -7.56 5.32
C LEU A 116 0.88 -7.49 6.76
N ARG A 117 2.19 -7.71 6.96
CA ARG A 117 2.80 -7.60 8.30
C ARG A 117 2.67 -6.18 8.86
N ARG A 118 2.82 -5.15 8.05
CA ARG A 118 2.61 -3.75 8.48
C ARG A 118 1.16 -3.52 8.84
N TYR A 119 0.25 -3.91 7.97
CA TYR A 119 -1.18 -3.71 8.14
C TYR A 119 -1.74 -4.45 9.37
N THR A 120 -1.41 -5.73 9.55
CA THR A 120 -1.91 -6.53 10.67
C THR A 120 -1.28 -6.11 12.01
N LYS A 121 -0.03 -5.67 12.03
CA LYS A 121 0.62 -5.18 13.25
C LYS A 121 0.10 -3.81 13.69
N LEU A 122 -0.32 -2.95 12.77
CA LEU A 122 -0.94 -1.66 13.11
C LEU A 122 -2.34 -1.82 13.74
N GLY A 123 -3.05 -2.94 13.46
CA GLY A 123 -4.35 -3.25 14.07
C GLY A 123 -4.29 -3.90 15.46
N THR A 124 -3.12 -4.36 15.91
CA THR A 124 -2.95 -5.15 17.15
C THR A 124 -1.86 -4.64 18.08
N MET A 125 -1.43 -3.38 18.00
CA MET A 125 -0.35 -2.89 18.86
C MET A 125 -0.80 -2.66 20.31
N THR A 126 -0.39 -3.60 21.17
CA THR A 126 0.11 -3.32 22.50
C THR A 126 1.50 -2.65 22.42
N PRO A 127 1.87 -1.75 23.33
CA PRO A 127 2.96 -0.76 23.13
C PRO A 127 4.40 -1.28 23.30
N GLU A 128 4.76 -2.43 22.76
CA GLU A 128 6.13 -2.95 22.91
C GLU A 128 6.67 -3.60 21.63
N THR A 129 6.87 -2.86 20.53
CA THR A 129 7.87 -3.24 19.50
C THR A 129 8.18 -2.06 18.58
N VAL A 130 9.44 -1.62 18.63
CA VAL A 130 10.15 -0.71 17.70
C VAL A 130 9.22 0.13 16.81
N SER A 131 8.61 1.14 17.41
CA SER A 131 7.88 2.17 16.69
C SER A 131 8.88 3.01 15.88
N ASN A 132 8.64 3.21 14.58
CA ASN A 132 9.34 4.22 13.79
C ASN A 132 8.94 5.62 14.26
N VAL A 133 9.16 5.89 15.56
CA VAL A 133 8.91 7.18 16.19
C VAL A 133 10.20 7.96 16.24
N TYR A 134 10.21 9.06 15.54
CA TYR A 134 11.35 9.98 15.51
C TYR A 134 11.06 11.18 16.42
N ARG A 135 11.95 11.44 17.38
CA ARG A 135 11.79 12.53 18.34
C ARG A 135 12.91 13.55 18.24
N THR A 136 12.55 14.82 18.22
CA THR A 136 13.52 15.92 18.27
C THR A 136 12.91 17.14 18.98
N GLY A 137 13.44 17.47 20.17
CA GLY A 137 12.80 18.48 21.03
C GLY A 137 11.39 18.05 21.39
N GLY A 138 10.43 18.95 21.23
CA GLY A 138 9.00 18.65 21.43
C GLY A 138 8.31 18.01 20.23
N LEU A 139 9.02 17.81 19.11
CA LEU A 139 8.47 17.17 17.91
C LEU A 139 8.58 15.65 18.01
N GLU A 140 7.47 14.98 17.77
CA GLU A 140 7.39 13.52 17.63
C GLU A 140 6.70 13.17 16.31
N ILE A 141 7.32 12.32 15.50
CA ILE A 141 6.77 11.81 14.25
C ILE A 141 6.62 10.30 14.38
N ASN A 142 5.41 9.81 14.35
CA ASN A 142 5.11 8.40 14.22
C ASN A 142 4.93 8.08 12.73
N ASP A 143 5.96 7.49 12.12
CA ASP A 143 5.95 7.20 10.67
C ASP A 143 5.02 6.04 10.31
N ASP A 144 4.74 5.17 11.27
CA ASP A 144 3.80 4.07 11.07
C ASP A 144 2.35 4.59 11.01
N MET A 145 2.00 5.55 11.86
CA MET A 145 0.67 6.18 11.92
C MET A 145 0.54 7.43 11.05
N LYS A 146 1.63 7.86 10.38
CA LYS A 146 1.70 9.15 9.66
C LYS A 146 1.25 10.34 10.51
N GLN A 147 1.49 10.26 11.80
CA GLN A 147 1.07 11.25 12.77
C GLN A 147 2.25 12.10 13.26
N VAL A 148 2.04 13.39 13.34
CA VAL A 148 2.99 14.34 13.90
C VAL A 148 2.40 14.99 15.13
N THR A 149 3.18 15.04 16.21
CA THR A 149 2.81 15.77 17.43
C THR A 149 3.92 16.79 17.77
N VAL A 150 3.50 17.94 18.31
CA VAL A 150 4.40 18.96 18.83
C VAL A 150 3.97 19.26 20.26
N ASP A 151 4.87 19.05 21.21
CA ASP A 151 4.63 19.21 22.64
C ASP A 151 3.35 18.48 23.11
N GLY A 152 3.17 17.24 22.59
CA GLY A 152 2.03 16.38 22.91
C GLY A 152 0.71 16.74 22.21
N ARG A 153 0.69 17.75 21.33
CA ARG A 153 -0.49 18.13 20.55
C ARG A 153 -0.38 17.62 19.12
N ILE A 154 -1.42 16.96 18.62
CA ILE A 154 -1.49 16.45 17.24
C ILE A 154 -1.56 17.60 16.26
N VAL A 155 -0.74 17.57 15.22
CA VAL A 155 -0.79 18.49 14.08
C VAL A 155 -1.78 17.94 13.05
N GLU A 156 -2.99 18.49 13.03
CA GLU A 156 -4.13 17.94 12.26
C GLU A 156 -4.03 18.13 10.73
N LYS A 157 -3.19 19.05 10.24
CA LYS A 157 -3.14 19.42 8.82
C LYS A 157 -1.71 19.58 8.33
N LEU A 158 -1.10 18.45 7.94
CA LEU A 158 0.13 18.45 7.15
C LEU A 158 -0.18 17.88 5.76
N THR A 159 0.28 18.58 4.73
CA THR A 159 0.27 17.99 3.39
C THR A 159 1.29 16.85 3.32
N PRO A 160 1.12 15.87 2.42
CA PRO A 160 2.09 14.77 2.25
C PRO A 160 3.52 15.26 2.01
N ILE A 161 3.69 16.36 1.29
CA ILE A 161 5.00 16.97 1.03
C ILE A 161 5.60 17.53 2.34
N GLN A 162 4.83 18.27 3.12
CA GLN A 162 5.27 18.82 4.40
C GLN A 162 5.65 17.71 5.38
N TYR A 163 4.84 16.64 5.44
CA TYR A 163 5.12 15.46 6.25
C TYR A 163 6.46 14.81 5.86
N ASN A 164 6.67 14.54 4.56
CA ASN A 164 7.88 13.89 4.08
C ASN A 164 9.14 14.74 4.30
N ILE A 165 9.05 16.05 4.13
CA ILE A 165 10.17 16.98 4.43
C ILE A 165 10.50 16.91 5.93
N LEU A 166 9.50 17.00 6.80
CA LEU A 166 9.67 16.96 8.24
C LEU A 166 10.29 15.63 8.70
N LEU A 167 9.81 14.52 8.17
CA LEU A 167 10.33 13.18 8.43
C LEU A 167 11.80 13.06 7.97
N PHE A 168 12.11 13.53 6.76
CA PHE A 168 13.46 13.51 6.22
C PHE A 168 14.45 14.31 7.12
N LEU A 169 14.07 15.52 7.50
CA LEU A 169 14.89 16.38 8.37
C LEU A 169 15.09 15.73 9.75
N THR A 170 14.05 15.10 10.29
CA THR A 170 14.13 14.45 11.61
C THR A 170 15.01 13.20 11.58
N LYS A 171 14.93 12.39 10.52
CA LYS A 171 15.77 11.20 10.30
C LYS A 171 17.26 11.55 10.12
N ASN A 172 17.56 12.70 9.53
CA ASN A 172 18.93 13.14 9.22
C ASN A 172 19.49 14.17 10.22
N LYS A 173 18.88 14.32 11.38
CA LYS A 173 19.37 15.22 12.44
C LYS A 173 20.81 14.90 12.81
N GLY A 174 21.69 15.90 12.68
CA GLY A 174 23.11 15.79 13.06
C GLY A 174 24.04 15.20 11.99
N ARG A 175 23.55 14.98 10.77
CA ARG A 175 24.35 14.70 9.59
C ARG A 175 24.46 15.98 8.75
N VAL A 176 25.42 16.83 9.09
CA VAL A 176 25.93 17.93 8.26
C VAL A 176 27.36 17.59 7.91
#